data_2858dac2c08ba96c668f1366b388698b
#
_entry.id   2858dac2c08ba96c668f1366b388698b
#
_cell.length_a   1.000
_cell.length_b   1.000
_cell.length_c   1.000
_cell.angle_alpha   90.00
_cell.angle_beta   90.00
_cell.angle_gamma   90.00
#
_symmetry.space_group_name_H-M   'P 1'
#
loop_
_entity.id
_entity.type
_entity.pdbx_description
1 polymer ?
#
loop_
_entity_poly.entity_id
_entity_poly.type
_entity_poly.pdbx_seq_one_letter_code
_entity_poly.pdbx_strand_id
1 'polypeptide(L)'
;GNGVGQWKVPRGGMGALVTELERIARGHGVEIQLNSPVTAINSSEDQVMVSISDGRSFTASDLLFAAAPQTLAKLRGKTPPKSLQGSQIKMNMLLTRLPRLKSGVDPRIAFGGTFHINENYSHLNQSYETAAAGKMPDRLPLEMYCHTLTDPSILSPELARQGYHTLTLFGLHTDASLFDANPEQSRDAAVASALASLNEYLEDPIESVLARNSDGTYALEGKSPLDLEAAIGLPRGNIFHRDLDFPFIEDHEATEIPQWGCETDDPHIFIAGAGARRGGGVSGIAGHNAAASVLSRR
;
A
#
# COMPACT_ATOMS: atom_id res chain seq x y z
N GLY A 1 -5.44 -16.57 -11.48
CA GLY A 1 -4.26 -16.52 -12.32
C GLY A 1 -4.17 -17.74 -13.25
N ASN A 2 -3.40 -17.62 -14.33
CA ASN A 2 -3.26 -18.68 -15.33
C ASN A 2 -2.19 -19.71 -14.98
N GLY A 3 -1.80 -19.82 -13.73
CA GLY A 3 -0.80 -20.77 -13.24
C GLY A 3 -0.05 -20.24 -12.02
N VAL A 4 0.74 -21.11 -11.39
CA VAL A 4 1.54 -20.79 -10.21
C VAL A 4 2.73 -19.92 -10.62
N GLY A 5 3.00 -18.86 -9.87
CA GLY A 5 4.16 -18.00 -10.08
C GLY A 5 4.05 -17.00 -11.24
N GLN A 6 2.87 -16.83 -11.86
CA GLN A 6 2.68 -15.80 -12.88
C GLN A 6 2.41 -14.43 -12.26
N TRP A 7 3.30 -13.50 -12.52
CA TRP A 7 3.11 -12.08 -12.25
C TRP A 7 2.52 -11.38 -13.49
N LYS A 8 1.48 -10.58 -13.30
CA LYS A 8 0.88 -9.78 -14.37
C LYS A 8 0.56 -8.39 -13.84
N VAL A 9 0.85 -7.40 -14.66
CA VAL A 9 0.54 -5.99 -14.38
C VAL A 9 -0.51 -5.53 -15.40
N PRO A 10 -1.58 -4.83 -14.98
CA PRO A 10 -2.57 -4.31 -15.92
C PRO A 10 -1.94 -3.19 -16.77
N ARG A 11 -2.24 -3.16 -18.07
CA ARG A 11 -1.87 -2.03 -18.93
C ARG A 11 -2.56 -0.76 -18.45
N GLY A 12 -1.81 0.36 -18.38
CA GLY A 12 -2.28 1.60 -17.76
C GLY A 12 -2.14 1.62 -16.24
N GLY A 13 -1.43 0.62 -15.67
CA GLY A 13 -1.17 0.52 -14.23
C GLY A 13 -2.43 0.16 -13.42
N MET A 14 -2.34 0.31 -12.10
CA MET A 14 -3.46 0.01 -11.18
C MET A 14 -4.65 0.95 -11.37
N GLY A 15 -4.42 2.15 -11.93
CA GLY A 15 -5.50 3.08 -12.28
C GLY A 15 -6.48 2.50 -13.31
N ALA A 16 -6.00 1.69 -14.25
CA ALA A 16 -6.88 1.03 -15.23
C ALA A 16 -7.87 0.06 -14.56
N LEU A 17 -7.42 -0.67 -13.52
CA LEU A 17 -8.30 -1.52 -12.72
C LEU A 17 -9.37 -0.69 -11.99
N VAL A 18 -8.97 0.42 -11.37
CA VAL A 18 -9.90 1.32 -10.67
C VAL A 18 -10.93 1.91 -11.63
N THR A 19 -10.51 2.36 -12.80
CA THR A 19 -11.40 2.89 -13.86
C THR A 19 -12.42 1.85 -14.30
N GLU A 20 -12.01 0.59 -14.47
CA GLU A 20 -12.92 -0.48 -14.87
C GLU A 20 -13.91 -0.83 -13.75
N LEU A 21 -13.48 -0.88 -12.50
CA LEU A 21 -14.37 -1.06 -11.34
C LEU A 21 -15.39 0.07 -11.23
N GLU A 22 -14.95 1.34 -11.43
CA GLU A 22 -15.86 2.49 -11.45
C GLU A 22 -16.87 2.38 -12.58
N ARG A 23 -16.45 2.02 -13.79
CA ARG A 23 -17.35 1.83 -14.93
C ARG A 23 -18.43 0.80 -14.66
N ILE A 24 -18.05 -0.33 -14.06
CA ILE A 24 -18.98 -1.40 -13.69
C ILE A 24 -19.96 -0.92 -12.61
N ALA A 25 -19.45 -0.28 -11.55
CA ALA A 25 -20.28 0.22 -10.47
C ALA A 25 -21.35 1.21 -10.98
N ARG A 26 -20.94 2.19 -11.80
CA ARG A 26 -21.87 3.14 -12.43
C ARG A 26 -22.88 2.46 -13.37
N GLY A 27 -22.44 1.43 -14.11
CA GLY A 27 -23.33 0.62 -14.96
C GLY A 27 -24.42 -0.11 -14.17
N HIS A 28 -24.20 -0.37 -12.89
CA HIS A 28 -25.19 -0.93 -11.95
C HIS A 28 -25.94 0.12 -11.13
N GLY A 29 -25.87 1.40 -11.49
CA GLY A 29 -26.61 2.49 -10.85
C GLY A 29 -25.97 3.00 -9.55
N VAL A 30 -24.70 2.67 -9.27
CA VAL A 30 -24.00 3.21 -8.10
C VAL A 30 -23.68 4.69 -8.33
N GLU A 31 -24.07 5.54 -7.38
CA GLU A 31 -23.67 6.94 -7.33
C GLU A 31 -22.31 7.07 -6.65
N ILE A 32 -21.37 7.73 -7.31
CA ILE A 32 -20.04 8.01 -6.77
C ILE A 32 -19.88 9.49 -6.58
N GLN A 33 -19.72 9.92 -5.32
CA GLN A 33 -19.50 11.32 -4.94
C GLN A 33 -18.04 11.51 -4.53
N LEU A 34 -17.33 12.34 -5.27
CA LEU A 34 -15.97 12.77 -4.97
C LEU A 34 -15.96 14.04 -4.11
N ASN A 35 -14.83 14.38 -3.52
CA ASN A 35 -14.64 15.57 -2.68
C ASN A 35 -15.67 15.67 -1.54
N SER A 36 -16.06 14.51 -1.00
CA SER A 36 -17.09 14.40 0.04
C SER A 36 -16.51 13.71 1.29
N PRO A 37 -15.56 14.34 2.02
CA PRO A 37 -14.99 13.78 3.22
C PRO A 37 -16.06 13.48 4.27
N VAL A 38 -16.10 12.24 4.77
CA VAL A 38 -16.97 11.84 5.87
C VAL A 38 -16.46 12.44 7.17
N THR A 39 -17.33 13.05 7.94
CA THR A 39 -17.01 13.70 9.22
C THR A 39 -17.59 13.02 10.44
N ALA A 40 -18.68 12.25 10.28
CA ALA A 40 -19.28 11.47 11.35
C ALA A 40 -20.05 10.26 10.80
N ILE A 41 -20.13 9.22 11.61
CA ILE A 41 -20.94 8.02 11.37
C ILE A 41 -21.73 7.73 12.63
N ASN A 42 -23.05 7.72 12.54
CA ASN A 42 -23.96 7.40 13.63
C ASN A 42 -24.86 6.24 13.20
N SER A 43 -25.08 5.27 14.09
CA SER A 43 -26.00 4.16 13.85
C SER A 43 -27.16 4.18 14.84
N SER A 44 -28.31 3.69 14.42
CA SER A 44 -29.48 3.40 15.23
C SER A 44 -29.84 1.91 15.07
N GLU A 45 -30.98 1.47 15.61
CA GLU A 45 -31.41 0.06 15.51
C GLU A 45 -31.60 -0.43 14.07
N ASP A 46 -31.97 0.48 13.14
CA ASP A 46 -32.39 0.08 11.78
C ASP A 46 -31.53 0.69 10.66
N GLN A 47 -30.64 1.63 10.96
CA GLN A 47 -29.96 2.40 9.91
C GLN A 47 -28.65 3.05 10.36
N VAL A 48 -27.82 3.37 9.40
CA VAL A 48 -26.62 4.16 9.58
C VAL A 48 -26.75 5.51 8.88
N MET A 49 -26.39 6.58 9.58
CA MET A 49 -26.28 7.94 9.03
C MET A 49 -24.81 8.33 8.88
N VAL A 50 -24.45 8.80 7.70
CA VAL A 50 -23.11 9.29 7.35
C VAL A 50 -23.20 10.78 7.06
N SER A 51 -22.46 11.60 7.81
CA SER A 51 -22.37 13.04 7.57
C SER A 51 -21.07 13.37 6.82
N ILE A 52 -21.14 14.35 5.91
CA ILE A 52 -19.99 14.81 5.13
C ILE A 52 -19.66 16.27 5.41
N SER A 53 -18.50 16.74 4.98
CA SER A 53 -17.92 18.04 5.35
C SER A 53 -18.71 19.25 4.87
N ASP A 54 -19.57 19.12 3.87
CA ASP A 54 -20.43 20.22 3.36
C ASP A 54 -21.76 20.33 4.11
N GLY A 55 -21.97 19.54 5.17
CA GLY A 55 -23.17 19.57 6.01
C GLY A 55 -24.29 18.63 5.57
N ARG A 56 -24.16 17.95 4.43
CA ARG A 56 -25.13 16.91 4.00
C ARG A 56 -24.95 15.63 4.82
N SER A 57 -26.04 14.88 4.92
CA SER A 57 -26.04 13.53 5.52
C SER A 57 -26.78 12.55 4.63
N PHE A 58 -26.33 11.30 4.67
CA PHE A 58 -26.93 10.18 3.94
C PHE A 58 -27.31 9.11 4.93
N THR A 59 -28.43 8.45 4.70
CA THR A 59 -28.93 7.37 5.53
C THR A 59 -29.07 6.10 4.71
N ALA A 60 -28.64 4.97 5.26
CA ALA A 60 -28.75 3.66 4.63
C ALA A 60 -28.99 2.57 5.67
N SER A 61 -29.51 1.42 5.25
CA SER A 61 -29.65 0.24 6.11
C SER A 61 -28.29 -0.34 6.52
N ASP A 62 -27.29 -0.27 5.63
CA ASP A 62 -25.98 -0.85 5.85
C ASP A 62 -24.88 0.08 5.34
N LEU A 63 -23.73 0.08 6.02
CA LEU A 63 -22.51 0.80 5.64
C LEU A 63 -21.37 -0.18 5.41
N LEU A 64 -20.82 -0.19 4.19
CA LEU A 64 -19.60 -0.89 3.85
C LEU A 64 -18.44 0.10 3.87
N PHE A 65 -17.60 0.02 4.91
CA PHE A 65 -16.53 0.97 5.17
C PHE A 65 -15.19 0.45 4.64
N ALA A 66 -14.59 1.14 3.67
CA ALA A 66 -13.38 0.68 3.00
C ALA A 66 -12.07 1.35 3.48
N ALA A 67 -12.13 2.33 4.39
CA ALA A 67 -10.95 2.92 5.01
C ALA A 67 -10.49 2.11 6.25
N ALA A 68 -9.47 2.61 6.95
CA ALA A 68 -8.89 1.91 8.09
C ALA A 68 -9.86 1.81 9.29
N PRO A 69 -9.83 0.71 10.09
CA PRO A 69 -10.62 0.56 11.31
C PRO A 69 -10.41 1.70 12.31
N GLN A 70 -9.21 2.26 12.38
CA GLN A 70 -8.89 3.43 13.21
C GLN A 70 -9.68 4.66 12.78
N THR A 71 -9.84 4.85 11.47
CA THR A 71 -10.66 5.94 10.91
C THR A 71 -12.15 5.72 11.22
N LEU A 72 -12.64 4.49 11.06
CA LEU A 72 -14.02 4.16 11.45
C LEU A 72 -14.30 4.50 12.91
N ALA A 73 -13.41 4.08 13.81
CA ALA A 73 -13.57 4.35 15.24
C ALA A 73 -13.62 5.86 15.53
N LYS A 74 -12.72 6.65 14.93
CA LYS A 74 -12.71 8.12 15.07
C LYS A 74 -14.03 8.74 14.58
N LEU A 75 -14.52 8.33 13.41
CA LEU A 75 -15.76 8.86 12.82
C LEU A 75 -17.00 8.48 13.65
N ARG A 76 -16.95 7.40 14.41
CA ARG A 76 -17.99 6.97 15.37
C ARG A 76 -17.82 7.55 16.77
N GLY A 77 -16.83 8.42 17.01
CA GLY A 77 -16.52 8.94 18.34
C GLY A 77 -16.02 7.88 19.33
N LYS A 78 -15.49 6.76 18.84
CA LYS A 78 -14.94 5.66 19.64
C LYS A 78 -13.42 5.75 19.72
N THR A 79 -12.85 5.11 20.75
CA THR A 79 -11.39 4.97 20.86
C THR A 79 -10.86 4.11 19.72
N PRO A 80 -9.92 4.61 18.90
CA PRO A 80 -9.35 3.82 17.82
C PRO A 80 -8.57 2.61 18.37
N PRO A 81 -8.58 1.48 17.66
CA PRO A 81 -7.69 0.38 17.98
C PRO A 81 -6.23 0.80 17.79
N LYS A 82 -5.31 0.13 18.51
CA LYS A 82 -3.87 0.39 18.37
C LYS A 82 -3.44 0.22 16.92
N SER A 83 -2.77 1.22 16.37
CA SER A 83 -2.15 1.13 15.06
C SER A 83 -0.87 0.32 15.13
N LEU A 84 -0.73 -0.64 14.22
CA LEU A 84 0.48 -1.44 14.08
C LEU A 84 1.46 -0.73 13.15
N GLN A 85 2.76 -0.96 13.36
CA GLN A 85 3.79 -0.29 12.58
C GLN A 85 3.79 -0.79 11.13
N GLY A 86 3.77 0.12 10.17
CA GLY A 86 4.29 -0.15 8.84
C GLY A 86 5.82 -0.14 8.91
N SER A 87 6.46 -0.91 8.07
CA SER A 87 7.91 -1.13 8.14
C SER A 87 8.62 -0.99 6.79
N GLN A 88 8.10 -0.11 5.94
CA GLN A 88 8.64 0.06 4.59
C GLN A 88 8.81 1.54 4.24
N ILE A 89 10.05 1.93 3.87
CA ILE A 89 10.21 3.13 3.08
C ILE A 89 9.87 2.81 1.63
N LYS A 90 9.07 3.65 1.00
CA LYS A 90 8.75 3.54 -0.43
C LYS A 90 9.48 4.61 -1.20
N MET A 91 10.17 4.22 -2.28
CA MET A 91 10.83 5.16 -3.18
C MET A 91 10.31 4.98 -4.61
N ASN A 92 10.10 6.10 -5.29
CA ASN A 92 9.83 6.14 -6.73
C ASN A 92 10.95 6.92 -7.41
N MET A 93 11.47 6.37 -8.48
CA MET A 93 12.57 6.95 -9.24
C MET A 93 12.23 6.98 -10.73
N LEU A 94 12.62 8.07 -11.40
CA LEU A 94 12.64 8.14 -12.86
C LEU A 94 14.09 7.99 -13.33
N LEU A 95 14.35 7.01 -14.19
CA LEU A 95 15.67 6.69 -14.70
C LEU A 95 15.76 7.06 -16.19
N THR A 96 16.90 7.62 -16.59
CA THR A 96 17.21 7.90 -18.00
C THR A 96 17.54 6.61 -18.79
N ARG A 97 17.95 5.57 -18.10
CA ARG A 97 18.20 4.21 -18.57
C ARG A 97 18.23 3.25 -17.38
N LEU A 98 18.15 1.95 -17.62
CA LEU A 98 18.39 0.96 -16.56
C LEU A 98 19.87 0.97 -16.14
N PRO A 99 20.18 0.80 -14.83
CA PRO A 99 21.55 0.69 -14.35
C PRO A 99 22.13 -0.68 -14.73
N ARG A 100 23.47 -0.73 -14.96
CA ARG A 100 24.18 -1.98 -15.19
C ARG A 100 24.48 -2.66 -13.87
N LEU A 101 24.46 -4.00 -13.90
CA LEU A 101 24.68 -4.83 -12.72
C LEU A 101 26.11 -5.39 -12.72
N LYS A 102 26.77 -5.42 -11.57
CA LYS A 102 28.08 -6.05 -11.38
C LYS A 102 28.09 -7.54 -11.73
N SER A 103 26.93 -8.19 -11.67
CA SER A 103 26.76 -9.60 -12.08
C SER A 103 26.88 -9.82 -13.59
N GLY A 104 26.84 -8.77 -14.41
CA GLY A 104 26.81 -8.85 -15.87
C GLY A 104 25.46 -9.32 -16.45
N VAL A 105 24.45 -9.58 -15.62
CA VAL A 105 23.09 -9.92 -16.09
C VAL A 105 22.49 -8.73 -16.81
N ASP A 106 21.83 -8.97 -17.95
CA ASP A 106 21.09 -7.91 -18.67
C ASP A 106 20.08 -7.26 -17.72
N PRO A 107 20.14 -5.92 -17.53
CA PRO A 107 19.21 -5.19 -16.68
C PRO A 107 17.73 -5.42 -17.02
N ARG A 108 17.41 -5.65 -18.29
CA ARG A 108 16.03 -5.93 -18.72
C ARG A 108 15.53 -7.29 -18.18
N ILE A 109 16.41 -8.24 -17.99
CA ILE A 109 16.09 -9.53 -17.37
C ILE A 109 15.99 -9.36 -15.86
N ALA A 110 16.98 -8.71 -15.24
CA ALA A 110 17.04 -8.54 -13.79
C ALA A 110 15.85 -7.74 -13.24
N PHE A 111 15.51 -6.62 -13.87
CA PHE A 111 14.40 -5.76 -13.46
C PHE A 111 13.05 -6.10 -14.11
N GLY A 112 12.99 -7.18 -14.91
CA GLY A 112 11.77 -7.61 -15.60
C GLY A 112 10.71 -8.25 -14.71
N GLY A 113 11.09 -8.67 -13.50
CA GLY A 113 10.21 -9.15 -12.44
C GLY A 113 10.40 -8.33 -11.17
N THR A 114 10.27 -8.97 -10.02
CA THR A 114 10.68 -8.39 -8.74
C THR A 114 12.19 -8.60 -8.57
N PHE A 115 12.93 -7.53 -8.38
CA PHE A 115 14.36 -7.58 -8.12
C PHE A 115 14.62 -7.42 -6.63
N HIS A 116 15.20 -8.45 -6.00
CA HIS A 116 15.47 -8.51 -4.57
C HIS A 116 16.96 -8.46 -4.27
N ILE A 117 17.35 -7.71 -3.24
CA ILE A 117 18.71 -7.70 -2.70
C ILE A 117 18.70 -7.74 -1.18
N ASN A 118 19.75 -8.27 -0.58
CA ASN A 118 19.93 -8.36 0.87
C ASN A 118 18.82 -9.13 1.61
N GLU A 119 18.09 -10.02 0.94
CA GLU A 119 16.95 -10.75 1.51
C GLU A 119 17.29 -12.19 1.93
N ASN A 120 18.57 -12.53 2.11
CA ASN A 120 18.91 -13.77 2.79
C ASN A 120 18.53 -13.68 4.28
N TYR A 121 18.29 -14.84 4.90
CA TYR A 121 17.81 -14.93 6.27
C TYR A 121 18.63 -14.10 7.28
N SER A 122 19.95 -14.18 7.20
CA SER A 122 20.84 -13.48 8.15
C SER A 122 20.71 -11.97 8.02
N HIS A 123 20.60 -11.44 6.78
CA HIS A 123 20.41 -10.01 6.55
C HIS A 123 19.04 -9.52 7.00
N LEU A 124 17.98 -10.25 6.65
CA LEU A 124 16.61 -9.92 7.12
C LEU A 124 16.57 -9.87 8.64
N ASN A 125 17.13 -10.89 9.31
CA ASN A 125 17.16 -10.92 10.77
C ASN A 125 17.96 -9.76 11.36
N GLN A 126 19.15 -9.48 10.84
CA GLN A 126 20.00 -8.36 11.31
C GLN A 126 19.31 -7.01 11.14
N SER A 127 18.68 -6.78 9.99
CA SER A 127 17.93 -5.53 9.73
C SER A 127 16.74 -5.40 10.67
N TYR A 128 16.01 -6.49 10.90
CA TYR A 128 14.91 -6.54 11.86
C TYR A 128 15.38 -6.20 13.29
N GLU A 129 16.43 -6.86 13.77
CA GLU A 129 16.97 -6.63 15.14
C GLU A 129 17.46 -5.18 15.29
N THR A 130 18.09 -4.61 14.26
CA THR A 130 18.54 -3.22 14.27
C THR A 130 17.36 -2.26 14.36
N ALA A 131 16.33 -2.47 13.56
CA ALA A 131 15.10 -1.66 13.59
C ALA A 131 14.35 -1.81 14.92
N ALA A 132 14.22 -3.04 15.44
CA ALA A 132 13.60 -3.32 16.73
C ALA A 132 14.35 -2.65 17.91
N ALA A 133 15.66 -2.44 17.77
CA ALA A 133 16.47 -1.67 18.73
C ALA A 133 16.35 -0.14 18.54
N GLY A 134 15.45 0.34 17.67
CA GLY A 134 15.20 1.75 17.41
C GLY A 134 16.27 2.44 16.55
N LYS A 135 16.99 1.68 15.73
CA LYS A 135 18.05 2.21 14.85
C LYS A 135 17.70 1.96 13.39
N MET A 136 18.00 2.94 12.53
CA MET A 136 17.90 2.75 11.08
C MET A 136 18.95 1.74 10.62
N PRO A 137 18.57 0.65 9.92
CA PRO A 137 19.56 -0.27 9.36
C PRO A 137 20.42 0.41 8.29
N ASP A 138 21.74 0.25 8.36
CA ASP A 138 22.68 0.83 7.40
C ASP A 138 22.62 0.11 6.03
N ARG A 139 22.21 -1.15 6.03
CA ARG A 139 22.07 -1.97 4.85
C ARG A 139 20.68 -2.58 4.80
N LEU A 140 19.85 -2.03 3.93
CA LEU A 140 18.45 -2.43 3.83
C LEU A 140 18.26 -3.65 2.92
N PRO A 141 17.40 -4.60 3.29
CA PRO A 141 16.77 -5.49 2.33
C PRO A 141 15.87 -4.68 1.41
N LEU A 142 15.98 -4.90 0.10
CA LEU A 142 15.27 -4.10 -0.90
C LEU A 142 14.52 -4.99 -1.88
N GLU A 143 13.32 -4.55 -2.22
CA GLU A 143 12.46 -5.12 -3.23
C GLU A 143 12.11 -4.05 -4.28
N MET A 144 12.30 -4.36 -5.57
CA MET A 144 12.19 -3.35 -6.63
C MET A 144 11.37 -3.84 -7.82
N TYR A 145 10.70 -2.88 -8.48
CA TYR A 145 9.82 -3.09 -9.63
C TYR A 145 10.04 -2.06 -10.72
N CYS A 146 10.31 -2.52 -11.94
CA CYS A 146 10.41 -1.66 -13.12
C CYS A 146 9.21 -1.90 -14.05
N HIS A 147 8.06 -1.32 -13.71
CA HIS A 147 6.81 -1.54 -14.46
C HIS A 147 6.89 -1.11 -15.93
N THR A 148 7.71 -0.11 -16.26
CA THR A 148 7.91 0.37 -17.64
C THR A 148 8.54 -0.65 -18.58
N LEU A 149 9.15 -1.72 -18.07
CA LEU A 149 9.60 -2.85 -18.88
C LEU A 149 8.42 -3.67 -19.43
N THR A 150 7.32 -3.70 -18.70
CA THR A 150 6.09 -4.40 -19.10
C THR A 150 5.13 -3.45 -19.82
N ASP A 151 4.99 -2.22 -19.31
CA ASP A 151 4.06 -1.23 -19.83
C ASP A 151 4.67 0.18 -19.86
N PRO A 152 5.30 0.59 -20.96
CA PRO A 152 5.85 1.94 -21.08
C PRO A 152 4.78 3.04 -21.16
N SER A 153 3.49 2.71 -21.31
CA SER A 153 2.40 3.69 -21.40
C SER A 153 2.14 4.46 -20.09
N ILE A 154 2.74 4.02 -18.96
CA ILE A 154 2.74 4.77 -17.69
C ILE A 154 3.62 6.03 -17.74
N LEU A 155 4.51 6.14 -18.75
CA LEU A 155 5.28 7.34 -19.03
C LEU A 155 4.58 8.20 -20.08
N SER A 156 4.94 9.49 -20.14
CA SER A 156 4.58 10.30 -21.31
C SER A 156 5.18 9.69 -22.58
N PRO A 157 4.52 9.87 -23.75
CA PRO A 157 5.06 9.36 -25.02
C PRO A 157 6.49 9.86 -25.34
N GLU A 158 6.84 11.04 -24.84
CA GLU A 158 8.18 11.62 -24.98
C GLU A 158 9.22 10.85 -24.17
N LEU A 159 9.00 10.65 -22.87
CA LEU A 159 9.90 9.91 -22.00
C LEU A 159 10.05 8.45 -22.43
N ALA A 160 8.95 7.83 -22.84
CA ALA A 160 8.98 6.46 -23.38
C ALA A 160 9.86 6.35 -24.64
N ARG A 161 9.76 7.31 -25.58
CA ARG A 161 10.62 7.33 -26.79
C ARG A 161 12.10 7.58 -26.49
N GLN A 162 12.39 8.32 -25.43
CA GLN A 162 13.75 8.57 -24.96
C GLN A 162 14.35 7.39 -24.17
N GLY A 163 13.58 6.32 -23.92
CA GLY A 163 14.04 5.12 -23.22
C GLY A 163 14.11 5.26 -21.70
N TYR A 164 13.33 6.20 -21.13
CA TYR A 164 13.23 6.34 -19.68
C TYR A 164 12.50 5.15 -19.05
N HIS A 165 12.80 4.92 -17.77
CA HIS A 165 12.18 3.87 -16.97
C HIS A 165 11.78 4.39 -15.60
N THR A 166 10.71 3.81 -15.03
CA THR A 166 10.39 3.99 -13.61
C THR A 166 11.00 2.86 -12.81
N LEU A 167 11.47 3.14 -11.60
CA LEU A 167 11.85 2.13 -10.64
C LEU A 167 11.17 2.45 -9.31
N THR A 168 10.29 1.55 -8.86
CA THR A 168 9.71 1.59 -7.52
C THR A 168 10.51 0.66 -6.63
N LEU A 169 10.88 1.14 -5.45
CA LEU A 169 11.69 0.44 -4.46
C LEU A 169 11.00 0.47 -3.10
N PHE A 170 11.02 -0.66 -2.42
CA PHE A 170 10.64 -0.79 -1.01
C PHE A 170 11.87 -1.20 -0.20
N GLY A 171 12.20 -0.42 0.84
CA GLY A 171 13.22 -0.78 1.81
C GLY A 171 12.54 -1.33 3.05
N LEU A 172 12.86 -2.59 3.38
CA LEU A 172 12.22 -3.33 4.47
C LEU A 172 12.85 -2.98 5.83
N HIS A 173 12.12 -3.26 6.91
CA HIS A 173 12.53 -3.00 8.30
C HIS A 173 12.86 -1.52 8.58
N THR A 174 12.09 -0.62 7.98
CA THR A 174 12.10 0.81 8.27
C THR A 174 10.81 1.17 9.00
N ASP A 175 10.70 0.71 10.24
CA ASP A 175 9.50 0.84 11.06
C ASP A 175 9.10 2.30 11.29
N ALA A 176 7.79 2.57 11.32
CA ALA A 176 7.26 3.91 11.50
C ALA A 176 7.82 4.62 12.75
N SER A 177 8.14 3.87 13.82
CA SER A 177 8.74 4.42 15.04
C SER A 177 10.11 5.05 14.83
N LEU A 178 10.87 4.64 13.81
CA LEU A 178 12.17 5.22 13.47
C LEU A 178 12.07 6.66 12.95
N PHE A 179 10.86 7.08 12.59
CA PHE A 179 10.59 8.41 12.02
C PHE A 179 9.90 9.36 13.00
N ASP A 180 9.51 8.89 14.21
CA ASP A 180 8.72 9.69 15.15
C ASP A 180 9.45 10.94 15.66
N ALA A 181 10.75 10.82 15.97
CA ALA A 181 11.50 11.91 16.59
C ALA A 181 11.90 13.00 15.57
N ASN A 182 12.37 12.60 14.39
CA ASN A 182 12.86 13.49 13.35
C ASN A 182 12.43 12.97 11.96
N PRO A 183 11.17 13.15 11.55
CA PRO A 183 10.62 12.51 10.36
C PRO A 183 11.41 12.75 9.08
N GLU A 184 11.79 13.99 8.80
CA GLU A 184 12.55 14.37 7.60
C GLU A 184 13.96 13.80 7.59
N GLN A 185 14.71 13.98 8.67
CA GLN A 185 16.06 13.46 8.78
C GLN A 185 16.10 11.93 8.71
N SER A 186 15.15 11.25 9.36
CA SER A 186 15.04 9.79 9.32
C SER A 186 14.67 9.31 7.91
N ARG A 187 13.79 10.03 7.20
CA ARG A 187 13.46 9.71 5.81
C ARG A 187 14.69 9.85 4.91
N ASP A 188 15.44 10.93 5.03
CA ASP A 188 16.65 11.16 4.23
C ASP A 188 17.71 10.09 4.53
N ALA A 189 17.87 9.69 5.78
CA ALA A 189 18.76 8.60 6.18
C ALA A 189 18.31 7.26 5.58
N ALA A 190 17.01 6.95 5.62
CA ALA A 190 16.47 5.72 5.02
C ALA A 190 16.64 5.69 3.49
N VAL A 191 16.41 6.82 2.82
CA VAL A 191 16.68 6.97 1.38
C VAL A 191 18.15 6.75 1.07
N ALA A 192 19.05 7.38 1.82
CA ALA A 192 20.49 7.21 1.63
C ALA A 192 20.94 5.75 1.85
N SER A 193 20.44 5.09 2.91
CA SER A 193 20.71 3.67 3.17
C SER A 193 20.21 2.77 2.03
N ALA A 194 19.02 3.03 1.50
CA ALA A 194 18.46 2.28 0.37
C ALA A 194 19.31 2.44 -0.90
N LEU A 195 19.69 3.65 -1.26
CA LEU A 195 20.55 3.93 -2.43
C LEU A 195 21.94 3.30 -2.26
N ALA A 196 22.53 3.40 -1.08
CA ALA A 196 23.82 2.78 -0.78
C ALA A 196 23.74 1.24 -0.91
N SER A 197 22.68 0.62 -0.37
CA SER A 197 22.44 -0.83 -0.49
C SER A 197 22.29 -1.27 -1.95
N LEU A 198 21.57 -0.50 -2.76
CA LEU A 198 21.41 -0.79 -4.19
C LEU A 198 22.74 -0.65 -4.94
N ASN A 199 23.52 0.40 -4.67
CA ASN A 199 24.79 0.68 -5.33
C ASN A 199 25.86 -0.41 -5.10
N GLU A 200 25.74 -1.24 -4.05
CA GLU A 200 26.61 -2.40 -3.87
C GLU A 200 26.54 -3.38 -5.04
N TYR A 201 25.43 -3.47 -5.74
CA TYR A 201 25.14 -4.40 -6.83
C TYR A 201 25.28 -3.78 -8.22
N LEU A 202 25.42 -2.46 -8.32
CA LEU A 202 25.47 -1.73 -9.58
C LEU A 202 26.92 -1.44 -10.00
N GLU A 203 27.19 -1.50 -11.31
CA GLU A 203 28.46 -1.03 -11.88
C GLU A 203 28.57 0.52 -11.82
N ASP A 204 27.48 1.20 -12.17
CA ASP A 204 27.35 2.64 -12.09
C ASP A 204 26.47 2.99 -10.90
N PRO A 205 26.81 3.99 -10.07
CA PRO A 205 25.89 4.45 -9.03
C PRO A 205 24.53 4.81 -9.61
N ILE A 206 23.44 4.48 -8.88
CA ILE A 206 22.06 4.73 -9.35
C ILE A 206 21.85 6.23 -9.67
N GLU A 207 22.51 7.11 -8.94
CA GLU A 207 22.48 8.55 -9.12
C GLU A 207 22.95 8.98 -10.51
N SER A 208 23.80 8.20 -11.17
CA SER A 208 24.28 8.47 -12.53
C SER A 208 23.23 8.25 -13.61
N VAL A 209 22.17 7.51 -13.29
CA VAL A 209 21.07 7.22 -14.21
C VAL A 209 19.74 7.83 -13.75
N LEU A 210 19.69 8.45 -12.56
CA LEU A 210 18.52 9.21 -12.14
C LEU A 210 18.28 10.41 -13.07
N ALA A 211 17.04 10.58 -13.51
CA ALA A 211 16.62 11.79 -14.19
C ALA A 211 16.69 12.99 -13.25
N ARG A 212 16.74 14.19 -13.82
CA ARG A 212 16.69 15.43 -13.05
C ARG A 212 15.43 16.21 -13.35
N ASN A 213 14.88 16.82 -12.32
CA ASN A 213 13.82 17.81 -12.40
C ASN A 213 14.34 19.12 -13.00
N SER A 214 13.44 20.03 -13.33
CA SER A 214 13.77 21.34 -13.87
C SER A 214 14.62 22.23 -12.96
N ASP A 215 14.55 21.98 -11.64
CA ASP A 215 15.35 22.65 -10.61
C ASP A 215 16.73 22.00 -10.38
N GLY A 216 17.05 20.94 -11.12
CA GLY A 216 18.31 20.20 -11.03
C GLY A 216 18.32 19.10 -9.96
N THR A 217 17.31 18.97 -9.13
CA THR A 217 17.17 17.87 -8.16
C THR A 217 16.94 16.53 -8.87
N TYR A 218 17.21 15.42 -8.20
CA TYR A 218 16.89 14.11 -8.75
C TYR A 218 15.36 13.86 -8.78
N ALA A 219 14.88 13.26 -9.85
CA ALA A 219 13.50 12.78 -9.95
C ALA A 219 13.34 11.49 -9.12
N LEU A 220 13.45 11.66 -7.81
CA LEU A 220 13.36 10.65 -6.78
C LEU A 220 12.44 11.17 -5.67
N GLU A 221 11.48 10.35 -5.28
CA GLU A 221 10.59 10.57 -4.15
C GLU A 221 10.77 9.44 -3.14
N GLY A 222 11.08 9.78 -1.87
CA GLY A 222 11.07 8.85 -0.75
C GLY A 222 9.88 9.16 0.16
N LYS A 223 9.11 8.14 0.53
CA LYS A 223 8.00 8.23 1.49
C LYS A 223 8.20 7.26 2.64
N SER A 224 8.29 7.82 3.84
CA SER A 224 8.28 7.07 5.09
C SER A 224 6.88 6.51 5.38
N PRO A 225 6.73 5.57 6.33
CA PRO A 225 5.43 5.14 6.82
C PRO A 225 4.54 6.31 7.31
N LEU A 226 5.13 7.34 7.91
CA LEU A 226 4.37 8.52 8.37
C LEU A 226 3.90 9.41 7.21
N ASP A 227 4.69 9.52 6.14
CA ASP A 227 4.28 10.23 4.93
C ASP A 227 3.08 9.52 4.26
N LEU A 228 3.05 8.17 4.28
CA LEU A 228 1.92 7.38 3.78
C LEU A 228 0.67 7.56 4.65
N GLU A 229 0.82 7.63 5.98
CA GLU A 229 -0.30 7.94 6.86
C GLU A 229 -0.89 9.32 6.55
N ALA A 230 -0.05 10.33 6.40
CA ALA A 230 -0.47 11.69 6.11
C ALA A 230 -1.12 11.82 4.71
N ALA A 231 -0.58 11.14 3.70
CA ALA A 231 -1.02 11.29 2.32
C ALA A 231 -2.31 10.53 2.00
N ILE A 232 -2.48 9.32 2.52
CA ILE A 232 -3.55 8.38 2.13
C ILE A 232 -4.26 7.71 3.31
N GLY A 233 -4.00 8.15 4.53
CA GLY A 233 -4.69 7.64 5.72
C GLY A 233 -4.33 6.20 6.11
N LEU A 234 -3.14 5.70 5.73
CA LEU A 234 -2.64 4.40 6.19
C LEU A 234 -2.10 4.53 7.61
N PRO A 235 -2.76 3.99 8.64
CA PRO A 235 -2.33 4.16 10.03
C PRO A 235 -0.90 3.65 10.22
N ARG A 236 0.02 4.53 10.63
CA ARG A 236 1.45 4.23 10.79
C ARG A 236 2.10 3.63 9.53
N GLY A 237 1.54 3.89 8.34
CA GLY A 237 2.02 3.32 7.08
C GLY A 237 1.77 1.82 6.90
N ASN A 238 0.95 1.20 7.75
CA ASN A 238 0.65 -0.23 7.63
C ASN A 238 -0.34 -0.49 6.48
N ILE A 239 0.14 -1.14 5.42
CA ILE A 239 -0.63 -1.41 4.20
C ILE A 239 -1.81 -2.37 4.42
N PHE A 240 -1.83 -3.11 5.52
CA PHE A 240 -2.93 -4.00 5.90
C PHE A 240 -3.86 -3.38 6.94
N HIS A 241 -3.52 -2.19 7.48
CA HIS A 241 -4.25 -1.48 8.53
C HIS A 241 -4.35 -2.22 9.87
N ARG A 242 -3.98 -3.49 9.92
CA ARG A 242 -3.96 -4.39 11.09
C ARG A 242 -2.97 -5.53 10.86
N ASP A 243 -2.76 -6.38 11.87
CA ASP A 243 -2.02 -7.63 11.66
C ASP A 243 -2.77 -8.55 10.70
N LEU A 244 -2.00 -9.32 9.94
CA LEU A 244 -2.54 -10.40 9.15
C LEU A 244 -3.02 -11.52 10.08
N ASP A 245 -4.28 -11.86 9.94
CA ASP A 245 -4.84 -13.03 10.62
C ASP A 245 -4.62 -14.28 9.78
N PHE A 246 -4.46 -15.42 10.46
CA PHE A 246 -4.42 -16.71 9.80
C PHE A 246 -5.75 -16.94 9.07
N PRO A 247 -5.73 -17.34 7.78
CA PRO A 247 -6.94 -17.43 6.96
C PRO A 247 -7.86 -18.58 7.34
N PHE A 248 -7.34 -19.59 8.05
CA PHE A 248 -8.11 -20.72 8.53
C PHE A 248 -8.40 -20.55 10.02
N ILE A 249 -9.54 -21.06 10.45
CA ILE A 249 -9.96 -21.11 11.85
C ILE A 249 -10.13 -22.58 12.26
N GLU A 250 -9.86 -22.90 13.52
CA GLU A 250 -10.15 -24.21 14.07
C GLU A 250 -11.66 -24.35 14.37
N ASP A 251 -12.18 -25.57 14.37
CA ASP A 251 -13.62 -25.81 14.54
C ASP A 251 -14.19 -25.18 15.82
N HIS A 252 -13.41 -25.14 16.89
CA HIS A 252 -13.85 -24.53 18.16
C HIS A 252 -13.92 -23.00 18.10
N GLU A 253 -13.18 -22.37 17.18
CA GLU A 253 -13.21 -20.91 16.97
C GLU A 253 -14.36 -20.50 16.02
N ALA A 254 -14.90 -21.43 15.25
CA ALA A 254 -15.90 -21.15 14.21
C ALA A 254 -17.19 -20.51 14.74
N THR A 255 -17.50 -20.71 16.02
CA THR A 255 -18.66 -20.11 16.70
C THR A 255 -18.39 -18.69 17.21
N GLU A 256 -17.13 -18.34 17.44
CA GLU A 256 -16.72 -17.07 18.03
C GLU A 256 -16.24 -16.05 16.99
N ILE A 257 -15.75 -16.56 15.85
CA ILE A 257 -15.22 -15.72 14.76
C ILE A 257 -16.29 -15.50 13.70
N PRO A 258 -16.61 -14.23 13.37
CA PRO A 258 -17.58 -13.92 12.33
C PRO A 258 -17.22 -14.57 10.98
N GLN A 259 -18.20 -15.16 10.32
CA GLN A 259 -18.03 -15.98 9.12
C GLN A 259 -17.28 -15.26 8.00
N TRP A 260 -17.58 -13.98 7.77
CA TRP A 260 -17.03 -13.21 6.66
C TRP A 260 -15.77 -12.43 7.04
N GLY A 261 -15.55 -12.17 8.33
CA GLY A 261 -14.40 -11.40 8.85
C GLY A 261 -14.42 -9.93 8.48
N CYS A 262 -15.58 -9.41 8.09
CA CYS A 262 -15.85 -8.02 7.77
C CYS A 262 -16.75 -7.33 8.81
N GLU A 263 -17.34 -8.11 9.71
CA GLU A 263 -18.29 -7.67 10.72
C GLU A 263 -17.59 -6.76 11.74
N THR A 264 -18.36 -5.82 12.33
CA THR A 264 -17.94 -4.95 13.41
C THR A 264 -18.77 -5.18 14.66
N ASP A 265 -18.58 -4.38 15.68
CA ASP A 265 -19.45 -4.31 16.87
C ASP A 265 -20.84 -3.70 16.59
N ASP A 266 -21.11 -3.37 15.36
CA ASP A 266 -22.36 -2.77 14.90
C ASP A 266 -22.95 -3.63 13.79
N PRO A 267 -24.20 -4.08 13.92
CA PRO A 267 -24.82 -5.00 12.95
C PRO A 267 -24.98 -4.39 11.56
N HIS A 268 -24.92 -3.08 11.42
CA HIS A 268 -25.13 -2.36 10.18
C HIS A 268 -23.81 -1.82 9.55
N ILE A 269 -22.65 -2.06 10.19
CA ILE A 269 -21.37 -1.54 9.71
C ILE A 269 -20.39 -2.67 9.45
N PHE A 270 -19.83 -2.73 8.24
CA PHE A 270 -18.91 -3.77 7.77
C PHE A 270 -17.61 -3.15 7.26
N ILE A 271 -16.47 -3.77 7.54
CA ILE A 271 -15.19 -3.38 6.96
C ILE A 271 -15.06 -4.02 5.58
N ALA A 272 -15.04 -3.20 4.53
CA ALA A 272 -14.97 -3.64 3.13
C ALA A 272 -13.61 -3.42 2.48
N GLY A 273 -12.61 -2.95 3.22
CA GLY A 273 -11.26 -2.65 2.76
C GLY A 273 -10.18 -3.53 3.39
N ALA A 274 -8.91 -3.13 3.21
CA ALA A 274 -7.74 -3.88 3.68
C ALA A 274 -7.73 -4.18 5.19
N GLY A 275 -8.43 -3.39 5.99
CA GLY A 275 -8.57 -3.60 7.43
C GLY A 275 -9.55 -4.70 7.86
N ALA A 276 -10.24 -5.38 6.94
CA ALA A 276 -11.04 -6.56 7.27
C ALA A 276 -10.14 -7.73 7.67
N ARG A 277 -10.66 -8.63 8.51
CA ARG A 277 -9.89 -9.76 9.04
C ARG A 277 -9.25 -10.64 7.96
N ARG A 278 -9.97 -10.88 6.85
CA ARG A 278 -9.52 -11.68 5.71
C ARG A 278 -9.19 -10.84 4.48
N GLY A 279 -9.10 -9.52 4.65
CA GLY A 279 -8.75 -8.59 3.60
C GLY A 279 -7.25 -8.33 3.58
N GLY A 280 -6.82 -7.61 2.58
CA GLY A 280 -5.44 -7.19 2.37
C GLY A 280 -4.97 -7.47 0.95
N GLY A 281 -3.98 -6.72 0.51
CA GLY A 281 -3.54 -6.74 -0.88
C GLY A 281 -4.63 -6.28 -1.85
N VAL A 282 -4.47 -6.60 -3.12
CA VAL A 282 -5.38 -6.20 -4.21
C VAL A 282 -6.25 -7.41 -4.63
N SER A 283 -6.84 -8.09 -3.67
CA SER A 283 -7.62 -9.31 -3.92
C SER A 283 -9.11 -9.07 -4.19
N GLY A 284 -9.66 -7.96 -3.68
CA GLY A 284 -11.10 -7.70 -3.67
C GLY A 284 -11.90 -8.55 -2.65
N ILE A 285 -11.24 -9.44 -1.89
CA ILE A 285 -11.89 -10.35 -0.95
C ILE A 285 -12.70 -9.59 0.11
N ALA A 286 -12.15 -8.55 0.69
CA ALA A 286 -12.81 -7.76 1.74
C ALA A 286 -14.14 -7.16 1.25
N GLY A 287 -14.14 -6.53 0.07
CA GLY A 287 -15.36 -5.98 -0.54
C GLY A 287 -16.38 -7.05 -0.89
N HIS A 288 -15.93 -8.19 -1.45
CA HIS A 288 -16.78 -9.33 -1.74
C HIS A 288 -17.44 -9.87 -0.46
N ASN A 289 -16.68 -10.10 0.59
CA ASN A 289 -17.17 -10.65 1.84
C ASN A 289 -18.17 -9.70 2.52
N ALA A 290 -17.89 -8.39 2.53
CA ALA A 290 -18.80 -7.40 3.08
C ALA A 290 -20.14 -7.36 2.31
N ALA A 291 -20.10 -7.41 0.98
CA ALA A 291 -21.29 -7.49 0.15
C ALA A 291 -22.07 -8.79 0.41
N ALA A 292 -21.38 -9.94 0.47
CA ALA A 292 -22.02 -11.24 0.76
C ALA A 292 -22.66 -11.27 2.15
N SER A 293 -22.00 -10.71 3.17
CA SER A 293 -22.54 -10.60 4.52
C SER A 293 -23.86 -9.81 4.55
N VAL A 294 -23.93 -8.67 3.86
CA VAL A 294 -25.15 -7.86 3.76
C VAL A 294 -26.26 -8.62 3.00
N LEU A 295 -25.92 -9.24 1.87
CA LEU A 295 -26.90 -9.94 1.03
C LEU A 295 -27.47 -11.20 1.70
N SER A 296 -26.68 -11.90 2.52
CA SER A 296 -27.15 -13.10 3.23
C SER A 296 -28.16 -12.82 4.34
N ARG A 297 -28.38 -11.56 4.72
CA ARG A 297 -29.35 -11.13 5.74
C ARG A 297 -30.72 -10.73 5.15
N ARG A 298 -30.80 -10.59 3.84
CA ARG A 298 -31.98 -10.23 3.09
C ARG A 298 -32.66 -11.45 2.53
#